data_115bdfcd1d0cdb6b073ecb85015f4216
#
_entry.id   115bdfcd1d0cdb6b073ecb85015f4216
#
_cell.length_a   1.000
_cell.length_b   1.000
_cell.length_c   1.000
_cell.angle_alpha   90.00
_cell.angle_beta   90.00
_cell.angle_gamma   90.00
#
_symmetry.space_group_name_H-M   'P 1'
#
loop_
_entity.id
_entity.type
_entity.pdbx_description
1 polymer ?
#
loop_
_entity_poly.entity_id
_entity_poly.type
_entity_poly.pdbx_seq_one_letter_code
_entity_poly.pdbx_strand_id
1 'polypeptide(L)'
;MGEAKRRKEQFRKTPQACVLCGDRPATTMDHVPPKALFLPPRPPLITVPACEICNEGASEAEEKFRVYVSVKDGVNTPASMDFWKQGGFRTVKNNNRLLRNLSSGTPLFLRSRSTGQFESVRTFKWPRTAHDPVIKKITRGLYYHHFGSPLLASAEIEVTFLDKLHDPIKEVAMGQELVRCNVGEMIDFVMRMAA
;
A
#
# COMPACT_ATOMS: atom_id res chain seq x y z
N MET A 1 -25.47 20.68 8.50
CA MET A 1 -25.58 19.40 7.78
C MET A 1 -24.18 18.83 7.68
N GLY A 2 -23.91 17.61 8.19
CA GLY A 2 -22.56 17.03 8.25
C GLY A 2 -22.00 16.70 6.86
N GLU A 3 -20.69 16.75 6.72
CA GLU A 3 -19.95 16.52 5.46
C GLU A 3 -20.31 15.17 4.81
N ALA A 4 -20.46 14.12 5.61
CA ALA A 4 -20.85 12.78 5.14
C ALA A 4 -22.25 12.78 4.45
N LYS A 5 -23.19 13.59 4.95
CA LYS A 5 -24.54 13.71 4.36
C LYS A 5 -24.47 14.46 3.02
N ARG A 6 -23.64 15.52 2.93
CA ARG A 6 -23.41 16.25 1.67
C ARG A 6 -22.80 15.35 0.60
N ARG A 7 -21.82 14.50 0.97
CA ARG A 7 -21.18 13.56 0.04
C ARG A 7 -22.14 12.49 -0.47
N LYS A 8 -22.97 11.89 0.41
CA LYS A 8 -24.02 10.95 -0.01
C LYS A 8 -25.02 11.59 -0.97
N GLU A 9 -25.38 12.84 -0.72
CA GLU A 9 -26.29 13.60 -1.60
C GLU A 9 -25.64 13.92 -2.95
N GLN A 10 -24.34 14.22 -2.99
CA GLN A 10 -23.57 14.43 -4.21
C GLN A 10 -23.55 13.17 -5.08
N PHE A 11 -23.29 11.97 -4.51
CA PHE A 11 -23.32 10.71 -5.25
C PHE A 11 -24.71 10.37 -5.81
N ARG A 12 -25.79 10.79 -5.13
CA ARG A 12 -27.15 10.64 -5.65
C ARG A 12 -27.43 11.55 -6.85
N LYS A 13 -26.87 12.77 -6.85
CA LYS A 13 -27.05 13.76 -7.93
C LYS A 13 -26.17 13.47 -9.13
N THR A 14 -24.98 12.96 -8.91
CA THR A 14 -23.99 12.65 -9.96
C THR A 14 -23.44 11.24 -9.69
N PRO A 15 -24.12 10.20 -10.18
CA PRO A 15 -23.64 8.83 -10.03
C PRO A 15 -22.26 8.66 -10.65
N GLN A 16 -21.33 8.12 -9.88
CA GLN A 16 -19.98 7.83 -10.32
C GLN A 16 -19.69 6.35 -10.07
N ALA A 17 -18.90 5.74 -10.94
CA ALA A 17 -18.39 4.41 -10.70
C ALA A 17 -17.36 4.41 -9.57
N CYS A 18 -17.29 3.32 -8.83
CA CYS A 18 -16.26 3.10 -7.83
C CYS A 18 -14.88 3.10 -8.50
N VAL A 19 -13.98 3.98 -8.08
CA VAL A 19 -12.62 4.08 -8.62
C VAL A 19 -11.82 2.79 -8.40
N LEU A 20 -12.13 2.06 -7.32
CA LEU A 20 -11.35 0.88 -6.92
C LEU A 20 -11.75 -0.39 -7.67
N CYS A 21 -13.00 -0.58 -8.04
CA CYS A 21 -13.41 -1.73 -8.85
C CYS A 21 -13.83 -1.38 -10.29
N GLY A 22 -14.17 -0.12 -10.55
CA GLY A 22 -14.62 0.32 -11.87
C GLY A 22 -16.03 -0.16 -12.29
N ASP A 23 -16.71 -0.91 -11.42
CA ASP A 23 -17.96 -1.63 -11.75
C ASP A 23 -19.15 -1.10 -10.95
N ARG A 24 -19.06 -1.11 -9.64
CA ARG A 24 -20.15 -0.73 -8.74
C ARG A 24 -20.28 0.78 -8.58
N PRO A 25 -21.50 1.29 -8.29
CA PRO A 25 -21.66 2.71 -7.98
C PRO A 25 -20.91 3.09 -6.71
N ALA A 26 -20.27 4.26 -6.73
CA ALA A 26 -19.64 4.83 -5.54
C ALA A 26 -20.72 5.32 -4.57
N THR A 27 -20.55 4.99 -3.30
CA THR A 27 -21.45 5.39 -2.20
C THR A 27 -20.72 6.06 -1.05
N THR A 28 -19.38 5.97 -1.06
CA THR A 28 -18.47 6.48 -0.03
C THR A 28 -17.26 7.16 -0.66
N MET A 29 -16.42 7.76 0.19
CA MET A 29 -15.07 8.22 -0.20
C MET A 29 -14.04 7.37 0.54
N ASP A 30 -13.02 6.93 -0.15
CA ASP A 30 -11.92 6.19 0.42
C ASP A 30 -10.60 6.96 0.33
N HIS A 31 -9.69 6.72 1.24
CA HIS A 31 -8.40 7.41 1.31
C HIS A 31 -7.34 6.65 0.51
N VAL A 32 -6.57 7.40 -0.26
CA VAL A 32 -5.46 6.86 -1.06
C VAL A 32 -4.19 7.70 -0.79
N PRO A 33 -3.12 7.12 -0.26
CA PRO A 33 -3.05 5.77 0.34
C PRO A 33 -4.01 5.58 1.53
N PRO A 34 -4.27 4.33 1.94
CA PRO A 34 -5.15 4.07 3.09
C PRO A 34 -4.72 4.83 4.34
N LYS A 35 -5.66 5.51 5.00
CA LYS A 35 -5.35 6.29 6.21
C LYS A 35 -4.77 5.46 7.35
N ALA A 36 -5.03 4.16 7.36
CA ALA A 36 -4.49 3.23 8.34
C ALA A 36 -2.96 3.14 8.29
N LEU A 37 -2.32 3.50 7.18
CA LEU A 37 -0.86 3.50 7.03
C LEU A 37 -0.17 4.66 7.77
N PHE A 38 -0.92 5.67 8.18
CA PHE A 38 -0.38 6.87 8.79
C PHE A 38 -0.87 7.06 10.22
N LEU A 39 0.05 7.40 11.12
CA LEU A 39 -0.27 7.85 12.47
C LEU A 39 -0.70 9.32 12.47
N PRO A 40 -1.53 9.75 13.43
CA PRO A 40 -1.79 11.16 13.65
C PRO A 40 -0.53 11.93 14.13
N PRO A 41 -0.32 13.19 13.70
CA PRO A 41 -1.11 13.88 12.69
C PRO A 41 -0.85 13.33 11.29
N ARG A 42 -1.95 13.08 10.52
CA ARG A 42 -1.83 12.54 9.18
C ARG A 42 -1.53 13.63 8.16
N PRO A 43 -0.75 13.32 7.11
CA PRO A 43 -0.61 14.22 5.97
C PRO A 43 -1.97 14.40 5.26
N PRO A 44 -2.14 15.44 4.43
CA PRO A 44 -3.27 15.51 3.53
C PRO A 44 -3.31 14.27 2.64
N LEU A 45 -4.40 13.50 2.72
CA LEU A 45 -4.59 12.29 1.94
C LEU A 45 -5.57 12.55 0.80
N ILE A 46 -5.27 11.98 -0.36
CA ILE A 46 -6.19 11.93 -1.48
C ILE A 46 -7.43 11.13 -1.08
N THR A 47 -8.60 11.55 -1.53
CA THR A 47 -9.84 10.78 -1.38
C THR A 47 -10.46 10.53 -2.74
N VAL A 48 -10.95 9.31 -2.95
CA VAL A 48 -11.55 8.88 -4.21
C VAL A 48 -12.94 8.28 -4.00
N PRO A 49 -13.86 8.41 -4.98
CA PRO A 49 -15.15 7.76 -4.93
C PRO A 49 -15.01 6.23 -4.84
N ALA A 50 -15.64 5.61 -3.85
CA ALA A 50 -15.56 4.16 -3.63
C ALA A 50 -16.93 3.57 -3.28
N CYS A 51 -17.16 2.32 -3.63
CA CYS A 51 -18.28 1.56 -3.10
C CYS A 51 -17.93 1.04 -1.69
N GLU A 52 -18.95 0.79 -0.88
CA GLU A 52 -18.82 0.32 0.50
C GLU A 52 -17.99 -0.97 0.60
N ILE A 53 -18.23 -1.92 -0.31
CA ILE A 53 -17.49 -3.19 -0.35
C ILE A 53 -15.98 -2.98 -0.58
N CYS A 54 -15.58 -2.07 -1.46
CA CYS A 54 -14.16 -1.81 -1.71
C CYS A 54 -13.52 -1.01 -0.57
N ASN A 55 -14.27 -0.09 0.04
CA ASN A 55 -13.79 0.74 1.15
C ASN A 55 -13.57 -0.10 2.42
N GLU A 56 -14.51 -0.98 2.76
CA GLU A 56 -14.45 -1.79 3.99
C GLU A 56 -13.68 -3.10 3.80
N GLY A 57 -13.75 -3.70 2.61
CA GLY A 57 -13.18 -5.03 2.34
C GLY A 57 -11.66 -5.10 2.35
N ALA A 58 -10.96 -3.96 2.30
CA ALA A 58 -9.50 -3.91 2.31
C ALA A 58 -8.89 -3.78 3.72
N SER A 59 -9.68 -3.55 4.76
CA SER A 59 -9.21 -3.18 6.10
C SER A 59 -8.25 -4.20 6.73
N GLU A 60 -8.51 -5.50 6.57
CA GLU A 60 -7.61 -6.55 7.08
C GLU A 60 -6.26 -6.59 6.32
N ALA A 61 -6.28 -6.41 5.00
CA ALA A 61 -5.07 -6.34 4.20
C ALA A 61 -4.25 -5.09 4.54
N GLU A 62 -4.90 -3.96 4.74
CA GLU A 62 -4.27 -2.69 5.12
C GLU A 62 -3.61 -2.77 6.49
N GLU A 63 -4.26 -3.41 7.48
CA GLU A 63 -3.68 -3.62 8.80
C GLU A 63 -2.42 -4.48 8.72
N LYS A 64 -2.48 -5.60 8.00
CA LYS A 64 -1.32 -6.48 7.80
C LYS A 64 -0.21 -5.78 7.01
N PHE A 65 -0.57 -5.08 5.94
CA PHE A 65 0.38 -4.32 5.11
C PHE A 65 1.16 -3.33 5.97
N ARG A 66 0.49 -2.55 6.81
CA ARG A 66 1.12 -1.60 7.73
C ARG A 66 2.14 -2.27 8.64
N VAL A 67 1.82 -3.44 9.21
CA VAL A 67 2.75 -4.19 10.05
C VAL A 67 3.97 -4.62 9.23
N TYR A 68 3.78 -5.21 8.06
CA TYR A 68 4.89 -5.68 7.23
C TYR A 68 5.82 -4.54 6.79
N VAL A 69 5.28 -3.41 6.38
CA VAL A 69 6.09 -2.22 6.03
C VAL A 69 6.89 -1.73 7.25
N SER A 70 6.30 -1.77 8.43
CA SER A 70 6.95 -1.26 9.66
C SER A 70 8.08 -2.16 10.20
N VAL A 71 8.17 -3.41 9.74
CA VAL A 71 9.24 -4.35 10.13
C VAL A 71 10.24 -4.65 9.00
N LYS A 72 10.03 -4.09 7.81
CA LYS A 72 10.96 -4.27 6.70
C LYS A 72 12.32 -3.66 7.08
N ASP A 73 13.38 -4.43 6.89
CA ASP A 73 14.75 -3.98 7.17
C ASP A 73 15.11 -2.76 6.31
N GLY A 74 15.84 -1.82 6.92
CA GLY A 74 16.18 -0.54 6.30
C GLY A 74 15.09 0.52 6.36
N VAL A 75 13.88 0.19 6.84
CA VAL A 75 12.78 1.14 7.03
C VAL A 75 12.60 1.50 8.51
N ASN A 76 13.70 1.69 9.23
CA ASN A 76 13.68 2.21 10.61
C ASN A 76 13.44 3.72 10.62
N THR A 77 12.27 4.12 10.12
CA THR A 77 11.85 5.52 10.14
C THR A 77 11.24 5.88 11.50
N PRO A 78 11.27 7.15 11.91
CA PRO A 78 10.55 7.61 13.11
C PRO A 78 9.09 7.16 13.10
N ALA A 79 8.43 7.18 11.95
CA ALA A 79 7.04 6.75 11.79
C ALA A 79 6.83 5.26 12.09
N SER A 80 7.75 4.37 11.67
CA SER A 80 7.67 2.94 12.01
C SER A 80 7.88 2.71 13.51
N MET A 81 8.84 3.42 14.13
CA MET A 81 9.06 3.34 15.57
C MET A 81 7.86 3.82 16.37
N ASP A 82 7.24 4.91 15.95
CA ASP A 82 6.04 5.44 16.60
C ASP A 82 4.85 4.49 16.46
N PHE A 83 4.70 3.82 15.32
CA PHE A 83 3.70 2.77 15.16
C PHE A 83 3.85 1.66 16.22
N TRP A 84 5.07 1.17 16.43
CA TRP A 84 5.32 0.13 17.42
C TRP A 84 5.05 0.60 18.84
N LYS A 85 5.44 1.83 19.20
CA LYS A 85 5.16 2.44 20.50
C LYS A 85 3.67 2.62 20.75
N GLN A 86 2.89 3.01 19.71
CA GLN A 86 1.45 3.32 19.82
C GLN A 86 0.54 2.09 19.73
N GLY A 87 1.04 0.90 19.59
CA GLY A 87 0.23 -0.32 19.65
C GLY A 87 0.47 -1.35 18.57
N GLY A 88 1.49 -1.21 17.72
CA GLY A 88 1.87 -2.21 16.72
C GLY A 88 2.05 -3.60 17.33
N PHE A 89 2.66 -3.68 18.52
CA PHE A 89 2.78 -4.94 19.26
C PHE A 89 1.43 -5.56 19.62
N ARG A 90 0.43 -4.75 19.99
CA ARG A 90 -0.93 -5.24 20.30
C ARG A 90 -1.57 -5.85 19.06
N THR A 91 -1.46 -5.18 17.90
CA THR A 91 -1.95 -5.71 16.63
C THR A 91 -1.35 -7.08 16.32
N VAL A 92 -0.05 -7.22 16.43
CA VAL A 92 0.64 -8.50 16.15
C VAL A 92 0.26 -9.56 17.19
N LYS A 93 0.23 -9.22 18.49
CA LYS A 93 -0.12 -10.14 19.57
C LYS A 93 -1.55 -10.69 19.44
N ASN A 94 -2.49 -9.86 18.98
CA ASN A 94 -3.87 -10.25 18.80
C ASN A 94 -4.13 -11.03 17.49
N ASN A 95 -3.13 -11.13 16.62
CA ASN A 95 -3.22 -11.85 15.35
C ASN A 95 -2.19 -12.99 15.30
N ASN A 96 -2.59 -14.17 15.81
CA ASN A 96 -1.72 -15.35 15.90
C ASN A 96 -1.12 -15.78 14.55
N ARG A 97 -1.80 -15.55 13.43
CA ARG A 97 -1.30 -15.88 12.09
C ARG A 97 -0.18 -14.91 11.68
N LEU A 98 -0.39 -13.63 11.94
CA LEU A 98 0.60 -12.60 11.67
C LEU A 98 1.84 -12.78 12.55
N LEU A 99 1.64 -13.03 13.85
CA LEU A 99 2.71 -13.32 14.81
C LEU A 99 3.56 -14.52 14.34
N ARG A 100 2.93 -15.63 13.99
CA ARG A 100 3.62 -16.83 13.51
C ARG A 100 4.39 -16.54 12.22
N ASN A 101 3.82 -15.80 11.29
CA ASN A 101 4.51 -15.44 10.04
C ASN A 101 5.77 -14.61 10.29
N LEU A 102 5.69 -13.59 11.14
CA LEU A 102 6.82 -12.75 11.50
C LEU A 102 7.90 -13.51 12.31
N SER A 103 7.47 -14.49 13.13
CA SER A 103 8.38 -15.26 13.99
C SER A 103 9.06 -16.44 13.25
N SER A 104 8.45 -16.94 12.19
CA SER A 104 8.94 -18.12 11.43
C SER A 104 10.07 -17.80 10.48
N GLY A 105 10.54 -16.57 10.46
CA GLY A 105 11.58 -16.13 9.54
C GLY A 105 12.94 -16.76 9.83
N THR A 106 13.64 -17.13 8.76
CA THR A 106 14.99 -17.68 8.83
C THR A 106 15.99 -16.55 9.03
N PRO A 107 16.94 -16.67 9.98
CA PRO A 107 18.00 -15.69 10.08
C PRO A 107 18.91 -15.78 8.83
N LEU A 108 19.21 -14.62 8.26
CA LEU A 108 20.22 -14.48 7.21
C LEU A 108 21.33 -13.58 7.72
N PHE A 109 22.56 -13.86 7.28
CA PHE A 109 23.70 -13.00 7.51
C PHE A 109 23.93 -12.15 6.25
N LEU A 110 23.67 -10.85 6.36
CA LEU A 110 23.90 -9.91 5.27
C LEU A 110 25.13 -9.06 5.59
N ARG A 111 25.97 -8.86 4.56
CA ARG A 111 27.08 -7.94 4.68
C ARG A 111 26.59 -6.51 4.50
N SER A 112 26.74 -5.70 5.53
CA SER A 112 26.43 -4.27 5.46
C SER A 112 27.32 -3.60 4.40
N ARG A 113 26.70 -2.85 3.49
CA ARG A 113 27.43 -2.09 2.45
C ARG A 113 28.22 -0.91 3.06
N SER A 114 27.73 -0.35 4.15
CA SER A 114 28.34 0.81 4.80
C SER A 114 29.50 0.44 5.72
N THR A 115 29.39 -0.65 6.49
CA THR A 115 30.38 -1.05 7.49
C THR A 115 31.24 -2.23 7.04
N GLY A 116 30.80 -2.99 6.02
CA GLY A 116 31.45 -4.23 5.59
C GLY A 116 31.25 -5.42 6.55
N GLN A 117 30.60 -5.19 7.70
CA GLN A 117 30.37 -6.21 8.73
C GLN A 117 29.17 -7.08 8.37
N PHE A 118 29.16 -8.32 8.88
CA PHE A 118 28.02 -9.22 8.75
C PHE A 118 27.05 -8.96 9.90
N GLU A 119 25.81 -8.69 9.52
CA GLU A 119 24.69 -8.48 10.44
C GLU A 119 23.68 -9.61 10.29
N SER A 120 23.20 -10.13 11.41
CA SER A 120 22.12 -11.11 11.39
C SER A 120 20.78 -10.39 11.25
N VAL A 121 20.11 -10.63 10.13
CA VAL A 121 18.76 -10.11 9.88
C VAL A 121 17.76 -11.27 9.86
N ARG A 122 16.60 -11.05 10.42
CA ARG A 122 15.52 -12.05 10.38
C ARG A 122 14.63 -11.79 9.17
N THR A 123 14.51 -12.76 8.30
CA THR A 123 13.60 -12.69 7.15
C THR A 123 12.19 -13.12 7.52
N PHE A 124 11.21 -12.63 6.83
CA PHE A 124 9.83 -13.11 6.92
C PHE A 124 9.20 -13.13 5.52
N LYS A 125 8.21 -13.99 5.36
CA LYS A 125 7.48 -14.08 4.10
C LYS A 125 6.33 -13.06 4.09
N TRP A 126 6.40 -12.08 3.20
CA TRP A 126 5.28 -11.15 2.99
C TRP A 126 4.24 -11.79 2.08
N PRO A 127 3.04 -12.13 2.58
CA PRO A 127 2.01 -12.74 1.75
C PRO A 127 1.47 -11.76 0.70
N ARG A 128 1.41 -12.21 -0.55
CA ARG A 128 0.82 -11.42 -1.64
C ARG A 128 -0.62 -11.00 -1.33
N THR A 129 -1.37 -11.81 -0.60
CA THR A 129 -2.73 -11.50 -0.14
C THR A 129 -2.84 -10.31 0.81
N ALA A 130 -1.76 -9.96 1.50
CA ALA A 130 -1.71 -8.76 2.35
C ALA A 130 -1.04 -7.57 1.64
N HIS A 131 -0.29 -7.79 0.57
CA HIS A 131 0.44 -6.78 -0.16
C HIS A 131 -0.33 -6.27 -1.38
N ASP A 132 -0.63 -7.18 -2.32
CA ASP A 132 -1.14 -6.81 -3.64
C ASP A 132 -2.47 -6.04 -3.61
N PRO A 133 -3.45 -6.37 -2.74
CA PRO A 133 -4.70 -5.61 -2.69
C PRO A 133 -4.48 -4.14 -2.32
N VAL A 134 -3.54 -3.87 -1.40
CA VAL A 134 -3.24 -2.49 -0.96
C VAL A 134 -2.54 -1.71 -2.07
N ILE A 135 -1.54 -2.31 -2.72
CA ILE A 135 -0.84 -1.67 -3.85
C ILE A 135 -1.82 -1.42 -5.01
N LYS A 136 -2.65 -2.39 -5.38
CA LYS A 136 -3.66 -2.22 -6.43
C LYS A 136 -4.66 -1.10 -6.11
N LYS A 137 -5.08 -1.00 -4.85
CA LYS A 137 -5.94 0.10 -4.37
C LYS A 137 -5.25 1.45 -4.54
N ILE A 138 -3.99 1.56 -4.11
CA ILE A 138 -3.19 2.78 -4.24
C ILE A 138 -3.04 3.15 -5.72
N THR A 139 -2.66 2.21 -6.58
CA THR A 139 -2.48 2.44 -8.02
C THR A 139 -3.76 2.97 -8.67
N ARG A 140 -4.91 2.34 -8.43
CA ARG A 140 -6.20 2.78 -8.99
C ARG A 140 -6.60 4.18 -8.50
N GLY A 141 -6.37 4.46 -7.23
CA GLY A 141 -6.69 5.76 -6.65
C GLY A 141 -5.79 6.88 -7.15
N LEU A 142 -4.48 6.63 -7.28
CA LEU A 142 -3.54 7.58 -7.86
C LEU A 142 -3.83 7.82 -9.35
N TYR A 143 -4.13 6.77 -10.11
CA TYR A 143 -4.57 6.91 -11.50
C TYR A 143 -5.75 7.87 -11.63
N TYR A 144 -6.80 7.64 -10.83
CA TYR A 144 -7.96 8.53 -10.82
C TYR A 144 -7.61 9.98 -10.45
N HIS A 145 -6.75 10.16 -9.45
CA HIS A 145 -6.33 11.48 -9.03
C HIS A 145 -5.62 12.26 -10.14
N HIS A 146 -4.78 11.59 -10.92
CA HIS A 146 -3.99 12.24 -11.98
C HIS A 146 -4.76 12.40 -13.30
N PHE A 147 -5.60 11.43 -13.63
CA PHE A 147 -6.28 11.39 -14.95
C PHE A 147 -7.77 11.76 -14.89
N GLY A 148 -8.35 11.90 -13.70
CA GLY A 148 -9.75 12.29 -13.53
C GLY A 148 -10.78 11.21 -13.90
N SER A 149 -10.34 10.03 -14.33
CA SER A 149 -11.19 8.91 -14.74
C SER A 149 -10.75 7.61 -14.05
N PRO A 150 -11.69 6.71 -13.68
CA PRO A 150 -11.33 5.41 -13.14
C PRO A 150 -10.55 4.57 -14.14
N LEU A 151 -9.59 3.79 -13.65
CA LEU A 151 -8.97 2.74 -14.44
C LEU A 151 -10.03 1.68 -14.79
N LEU A 152 -10.04 1.20 -16.03
CA LEU A 152 -11.00 0.21 -16.48
C LEU A 152 -11.06 -1.00 -15.54
N ALA A 153 -12.24 -1.54 -15.33
CA ALA A 153 -12.43 -2.72 -14.47
C ALA A 153 -11.61 -3.92 -14.98
N SER A 154 -11.48 -4.05 -16.31
CA SER A 154 -10.68 -5.08 -16.99
C SER A 154 -9.17 -4.84 -16.96
N ALA A 155 -8.71 -3.68 -16.51
CA ALA A 155 -7.27 -3.40 -16.45
C ALA A 155 -6.58 -4.28 -15.40
N GLU A 156 -5.58 -5.02 -15.83
CA GLU A 156 -4.73 -5.80 -14.97
C GLU A 156 -3.65 -4.92 -14.36
N ILE A 157 -3.41 -5.10 -13.08
CA ILE A 157 -2.33 -4.44 -12.34
C ILE A 157 -1.41 -5.54 -11.85
N GLU A 158 -0.22 -5.60 -12.44
CA GLU A 158 0.85 -6.45 -11.95
C GLU A 158 1.59 -5.75 -10.82
N VAL A 159 1.87 -6.51 -9.77
CA VAL A 159 2.60 -6.01 -8.59
C VAL A 159 3.87 -6.83 -8.41
N THR A 160 5.01 -6.16 -8.46
CA THR A 160 6.32 -6.79 -8.32
C THR A 160 7.10 -6.17 -7.17
N PHE A 161 7.78 -7.03 -6.39
CA PHE A 161 8.70 -6.58 -5.34
C PHE A 161 10.06 -6.27 -5.95
N LEU A 162 10.54 -5.04 -5.82
CA LEU A 162 11.83 -4.61 -6.36
C LEU A 162 13.02 -5.26 -5.67
N ASP A 163 12.91 -5.56 -4.39
CA ASP A 163 13.96 -6.27 -3.65
C ASP A 163 14.23 -7.70 -4.16
N LYS A 164 13.38 -8.22 -5.04
CA LYS A 164 13.62 -9.45 -5.80
C LYS A 164 14.23 -9.24 -7.19
N LEU A 165 14.33 -8.00 -7.63
CA LEU A 165 14.99 -7.62 -8.88
C LEU A 165 16.51 -7.51 -8.63
N HIS A 166 17.16 -8.63 -8.35
CA HIS A 166 18.63 -8.67 -8.29
C HIS A 166 19.29 -8.62 -9.68
N ASP A 167 18.52 -8.47 -10.73
CA ASP A 167 18.99 -8.40 -12.11
C ASP A 167 18.98 -6.93 -12.57
N PRO A 168 20.16 -6.26 -12.68
CA PRO A 168 20.25 -4.88 -13.11
C PRO A 168 19.62 -4.64 -14.50
N ILE A 169 19.60 -5.66 -15.36
CA ILE A 169 19.02 -5.56 -16.71
C ILE A 169 17.49 -5.45 -16.61
N LYS A 170 16.87 -6.19 -15.68
CA LYS A 170 15.43 -6.09 -15.44
C LYS A 170 15.03 -4.78 -14.81
N GLU A 171 15.84 -4.23 -13.90
CA GLU A 171 15.61 -2.91 -13.32
C GLU A 171 15.63 -1.81 -14.39
N VAL A 172 16.61 -1.85 -15.29
CA VAL A 172 16.71 -0.89 -16.41
C VAL A 172 15.54 -1.08 -17.38
N ALA A 173 15.20 -2.31 -17.74
CA ALA A 173 14.10 -2.60 -18.65
C ALA A 173 12.75 -2.14 -18.07
N MET A 174 12.47 -2.43 -16.79
CA MET A 174 11.27 -1.93 -16.10
C MET A 174 11.25 -0.41 -16.01
N GLY A 175 12.36 0.23 -15.69
CA GLY A 175 12.46 1.68 -15.65
C GLY A 175 12.15 2.32 -17.01
N GLN A 176 12.65 1.74 -18.12
CA GLN A 176 12.36 2.22 -19.46
C GLN A 176 10.91 1.98 -19.88
N GLU A 177 10.30 0.87 -19.49
CA GLU A 177 8.90 0.57 -19.79
C GLU A 177 7.95 1.49 -19.01
N LEU A 178 8.26 1.80 -17.76
CA LEU A 178 7.55 2.77 -16.93
C LEU A 178 7.61 4.19 -17.52
N VAL A 179 8.76 4.61 -18.05
CA VAL A 179 8.92 5.89 -18.74
C VAL A 179 8.11 5.94 -20.03
N ARG A 180 8.05 4.84 -20.80
CA ARG A 180 7.24 4.75 -22.03
C ARG A 180 5.74 4.87 -21.77
N CYS A 181 5.26 4.38 -20.63
CA CYS A 181 3.86 4.45 -20.26
C CYS A 181 3.42 5.81 -19.72
N ASN A 182 4.33 6.79 -19.61
CA ASN A 182 4.09 8.09 -18.98
C ASN A 182 3.54 8.00 -17.53
N VAL A 183 3.79 6.89 -16.87
CA VAL A 183 3.30 6.53 -15.53
C VAL A 183 4.48 6.55 -14.52
N GLY A 184 5.68 6.87 -15.00
CA GLY A 184 6.94 6.77 -14.26
C GLY A 184 6.92 7.48 -12.91
N GLU A 185 6.44 8.71 -12.84
CA GLU A 185 6.36 9.45 -11.56
C GLU A 185 5.41 8.82 -10.56
N MET A 186 4.32 8.23 -11.04
CA MET A 186 3.29 7.62 -10.19
C MET A 186 3.75 6.28 -9.62
N ILE A 187 4.49 5.51 -10.41
CA ILE A 187 5.03 4.21 -9.98
C ILE A 187 6.24 4.43 -9.07
N ASP A 188 7.09 5.41 -9.36
CA ASP A 188 8.21 5.80 -8.51
C ASP A 188 7.72 6.26 -7.12
N PHE A 189 6.59 6.95 -7.06
CA PHE A 189 5.94 7.34 -5.81
C PHE A 189 5.42 6.12 -5.02
N VAL A 190 4.72 5.20 -5.67
CA VAL A 190 4.24 3.95 -5.04
C VAL A 190 5.40 3.06 -4.60
N MET A 191 6.48 3.01 -5.37
CA MET A 191 7.67 2.22 -5.05
C MET A 191 8.50 2.83 -3.92
N ARG A 192 8.64 4.15 -3.85
CA ARG A 192 9.30 4.86 -2.75
C ARG A 192 8.53 4.75 -1.43
N MET A 193 7.21 4.62 -1.49
CA MET A 193 6.40 4.33 -0.30
C MET A 193 6.46 2.87 0.13
N ALA A 194 6.80 1.95 -0.76
CA ALA A 194 6.94 0.52 -0.50
C ALA A 194 8.40 0.10 -0.20
N ALA A 195 9.36 0.95 -0.49
CA ALA A 195 10.78 0.81 -0.14
C ALA A 195 11.10 1.55 1.15
#